data_fe16e43398a89346f2e18e3753e4110f
#
_entry.id   fe16e43398a89346f2e18e3753e4110f
#
_cell.length_a   1.000
_cell.length_b   1.000
_cell.length_c   1.000
_cell.angle_alpha   90.00
_cell.angle_beta   90.00
_cell.angle_gamma   90.00
#
_symmetry.space_group_name_H-M   'P 1'
#
loop_
_entity.id
_entity.type
_entity.pdbx_description
1 polymer ?
#
loop_
_entity_poly.entity_id
_entity_poly.type
_entity_poly.pdbx_seq_one_letter_code
_entity_poly.pdbx_strand_id
1 'polypeptide(L)'
;MLVRQREILREVAEAGNHCVIVGRDADVILHDYRPFRVFVCADIQSRIDRCIRYEEKKEPAERLSEKEILRNIRRIDRNRRRIREILTGKSSGDGSAFDLTVNASGWEIRNLAQAVADFSCRWFGEAE
;
A
#
# COMPACT_ATOMS: atom_id res chain seq x y z
N MET A 1 -9.15 10.12 14.90
CA MET A 1 -9.04 9.69 13.48
C MET A 1 -8.89 8.18 13.34
N LEU A 2 -7.96 7.55 14.05
CA LEU A 2 -7.76 6.09 13.98
C LEU A 2 -8.96 5.26 14.45
N VAL A 3 -9.68 5.70 15.47
CA VAL A 3 -10.86 4.99 15.99
C VAL A 3 -11.97 4.92 14.95
N ARG A 4 -12.26 6.04 14.28
CA ARG A 4 -13.30 6.09 13.24
C ARG A 4 -12.91 5.28 12.00
N GLN A 5 -11.64 5.29 11.63
CA GLN A 5 -11.13 4.46 10.54
C GLN A 5 -11.35 2.97 10.84
N ARG A 6 -11.08 2.54 12.06
CA ARG A 6 -11.33 1.17 12.51
C ARG A 6 -12.81 0.78 12.37
N GLU A 7 -13.68 1.65 12.82
CA GLU A 7 -15.13 1.42 12.78
C GLU A 7 -15.60 1.23 11.33
N ILE A 8 -15.21 2.15 10.43
CA ILE A 8 -15.57 2.08 9.01
C ILE A 8 -15.04 0.80 8.35
N LEU A 9 -13.79 0.46 8.59
CA LEU A 9 -13.18 -0.74 8.01
C LEU A 9 -13.87 -2.01 8.50
N ARG A 10 -14.21 -2.07 9.77
CA ARG A 10 -14.96 -3.20 10.33
C ARG A 10 -16.35 -3.32 9.76
N GLU A 11 -17.07 -2.22 9.60
CA GLU A 11 -18.38 -2.19 8.97
C GLU A 11 -18.33 -2.75 7.54
N VAL A 12 -17.31 -2.35 6.76
CA VAL A 12 -17.09 -2.85 5.39
C VAL A 12 -16.84 -4.36 5.40
N ALA A 13 -16.01 -4.84 6.31
CA ALA A 13 -15.69 -6.26 6.43
C ALA A 13 -16.91 -7.10 6.89
N GLU A 14 -17.66 -6.58 7.85
CA GLU A 14 -18.86 -7.25 8.39
C GLU A 14 -20.02 -7.31 7.41
N ALA A 15 -20.06 -6.41 6.41
CA ALA A 15 -21.05 -6.43 5.35
C ALA A 15 -20.98 -7.72 4.49
N GLY A 16 -19.88 -8.48 4.56
CA GLY A 16 -19.73 -9.76 3.89
C GLY A 16 -19.52 -9.70 2.38
N ASN A 17 -19.34 -8.51 1.82
CA ASN A 17 -19.09 -8.33 0.39
C ASN A 17 -17.61 -8.48 0.08
N HIS A 18 -17.32 -9.01 -1.12
CA HIS A 18 -15.96 -8.99 -1.62
C HIS A 18 -15.49 -7.55 -1.83
N CYS A 19 -14.36 -7.19 -1.25
CA CYS A 19 -13.83 -5.84 -1.38
C CYS A 19 -12.31 -5.83 -1.45
N VAL A 20 -11.78 -4.79 -2.07
CA VAL A 20 -10.35 -4.48 -2.09
C VAL A 20 -10.18 -3.16 -1.35
N ILE A 21 -9.36 -3.17 -0.32
CA ILE A 21 -9.08 -1.98 0.48
C ILE A 21 -7.68 -1.50 0.14
N VAL A 22 -7.61 -0.29 -0.39
CA VAL A 22 -6.33 0.37 -0.68
C VAL A 22 -6.08 1.38 0.42
N GLY A 23 -4.96 1.24 1.10
CA GLY A 23 -4.64 2.16 2.18
C GLY A 23 -3.55 1.62 3.06
N ARG A 24 -3.44 2.20 4.23
CA ARG A 24 -2.42 1.89 5.22
C ARG A 24 -3.04 1.15 6.38
N ASP A 25 -2.36 0.08 6.81
CA ASP A 25 -2.63 -0.61 8.06
C ASP A 25 -4.01 -1.27 8.18
N ALA A 26 -4.77 -1.36 7.08
CA ALA A 26 -6.03 -2.09 7.05
C ALA A 26 -5.82 -3.58 7.37
N ASP A 27 -4.68 -4.14 6.96
CA ASP A 27 -4.30 -5.52 7.26
C ASP A 27 -4.16 -5.77 8.77
N VAL A 28 -3.68 -4.79 9.51
CA VAL A 28 -3.57 -4.86 10.98
C VAL A 28 -4.95 -4.72 11.62
N ILE A 29 -5.73 -3.74 11.18
CA ILE A 29 -7.07 -3.46 11.70
C ILE A 29 -8.01 -4.63 11.47
N LEU A 30 -7.94 -5.25 10.30
CA LEU A 30 -8.81 -6.34 9.85
C LEU A 30 -8.19 -7.72 10.00
N HIS A 31 -7.19 -7.86 10.85
CA HIS A 31 -6.46 -9.12 11.06
C HIS A 31 -7.41 -10.31 11.32
N ASP A 32 -8.46 -10.12 12.11
CA ASP A 32 -9.40 -11.17 12.48
C ASP A 32 -10.27 -11.67 11.31
N TYR A 33 -10.36 -10.91 10.23
CA TYR A 33 -11.11 -11.26 9.04
C TYR A 33 -10.30 -12.04 7.99
N ARG A 34 -9.06 -12.39 8.30
CA ARG A 34 -8.13 -13.13 7.42
C ARG A 34 -8.02 -12.52 6.01
N PRO A 35 -7.64 -11.25 5.91
CA PRO A 35 -7.48 -10.61 4.61
C PRO A 35 -6.30 -11.19 3.84
N PHE A 36 -6.40 -11.19 2.52
CA PHE A 36 -5.24 -11.36 1.66
C PHE A 36 -4.45 -10.04 1.66
N ARG A 37 -3.24 -10.08 2.20
CA ARG A 37 -2.44 -8.89 2.48
C ARG A 37 -1.34 -8.74 1.43
N VAL A 38 -1.41 -7.65 0.68
CA VAL A 38 -0.43 -7.35 -0.36
C VAL A 38 0.33 -6.07 -0.02
N PHE A 39 1.64 -6.15 -0.06
CA PHE A 39 2.51 -4.99 0.04
C PHE A 39 3.13 -4.69 -1.32
N VAL A 40 2.93 -3.48 -1.81
CA VAL A 40 3.52 -3.02 -3.07
C VAL A 40 4.61 -2.01 -2.76
N CYS A 41 5.80 -2.28 -3.23
CA CYS A 41 6.95 -1.38 -3.11
C CYS A 41 7.53 -1.05 -4.49
N ALA A 42 8.40 -0.07 -4.53
CA ALA A 42 9.17 0.29 -5.71
C ALA A 42 10.47 0.95 -5.26
N ASP A 43 11.51 0.85 -6.09
CA ASP A 43 12.76 1.55 -5.81
C ASP A 43 12.55 3.07 -5.82
N ILE A 44 13.48 3.79 -5.19
CA ILE A 44 13.34 5.23 -5.00
C ILE A 44 13.30 5.99 -6.33
N GLN A 45 14.10 5.57 -7.30
CA GLN A 45 14.14 6.26 -8.60
C GLN A 45 12.83 6.10 -9.36
N SER A 46 12.26 4.91 -9.39
CA SER A 46 10.95 4.65 -10.00
C SER A 46 9.84 5.49 -9.36
N ARG A 47 9.91 5.66 -8.05
CA ARG A 47 8.94 6.48 -7.30
C ARG A 47 9.10 7.97 -7.62
N ILE A 48 10.34 8.45 -7.73
CA ILE A 48 10.63 9.83 -8.14
C ILE A 48 10.11 10.08 -9.56
N ASP A 49 10.41 9.20 -10.49
CA ASP A 49 10.00 9.33 -11.90
C ASP A 49 8.48 9.37 -12.03
N ARG A 50 7.78 8.57 -11.27
CA ARG A 50 6.32 8.58 -11.22
C ARG A 50 5.77 9.91 -10.69
N CYS A 51 6.38 10.45 -9.66
CA CYS A 51 6.00 11.75 -9.11
C CYS A 51 6.28 12.89 -10.11
N ILE A 52 7.42 12.84 -10.81
CA ILE A 52 7.75 13.81 -11.86
C ILE A 52 6.68 13.82 -12.95
N ARG A 53 6.27 12.65 -13.43
CA ARG A 53 5.19 12.55 -14.44
C ARG A 53 3.87 13.15 -13.94
N TYR A 54 3.60 13.00 -12.67
CA TYR A 54 2.42 13.60 -12.04
C TYR A 54 2.53 15.12 -11.97
N GLU A 55 3.71 15.64 -11.60
CA GLU A 55 3.96 17.09 -11.54
C GLU A 55 3.89 17.76 -12.91
N GLU A 56 4.26 17.07 -13.98
CA GLU A 56 4.19 17.57 -15.36
C GLU A 56 2.77 17.96 -15.79
N LYS A 57 1.75 17.41 -15.14
CA LYS A 57 0.35 17.74 -15.38
C LYS A 57 -0.08 19.06 -14.73
N LYS A 58 0.74 19.62 -13.87
CA LYS A 58 0.47 20.90 -13.19
C LYS A 58 1.07 22.07 -13.96
N GLU A 59 0.60 23.28 -13.64
CA GLU A 59 1.22 24.50 -14.15
C GLU A 59 2.70 24.57 -13.71
N PRO A 60 3.61 25.05 -14.59
CA PRO A 60 5.04 25.05 -14.28
C PRO A 60 5.43 25.71 -12.96
N ALA A 61 4.73 26.80 -12.59
CA ALA A 61 4.98 27.52 -11.35
C ALA A 61 4.59 26.72 -10.09
N GLU A 62 3.71 25.71 -10.23
CA GLU A 62 3.21 24.90 -9.13
C GLU A 62 3.93 23.55 -9.00
N ARG A 63 4.85 23.26 -9.92
CA ARG A 63 5.57 21.98 -9.93
C ARG A 63 6.60 21.92 -8.82
N LEU A 64 6.64 20.79 -8.13
CA LEU A 64 7.69 20.49 -7.17
C LEU A 64 8.99 20.13 -7.90
N SER A 65 10.11 20.54 -7.36
CA SER A 65 11.43 20.10 -7.83
C SER A 65 11.67 18.64 -7.46
N GLU A 66 12.60 17.99 -8.16
CA GLU A 66 13.00 16.61 -7.83
C GLU A 66 13.47 16.48 -6.38
N LYS A 67 14.21 17.46 -5.89
CA LYS A 67 14.68 17.50 -4.50
C LYS A 67 13.52 17.55 -3.50
N GLU A 68 12.50 18.34 -3.78
CA GLU A 68 11.29 18.45 -2.96
C GLU A 68 10.48 17.15 -2.99
N ILE A 69 10.36 16.52 -4.17
CA ILE A 69 9.74 15.23 -4.35
C ILE A 69 10.42 14.17 -3.47
N LEU A 70 11.74 14.07 -3.54
CA LEU A 70 12.52 13.13 -2.74
C LEU A 70 12.31 13.36 -1.23
N ARG A 71 12.32 14.60 -0.81
CA ARG A 71 12.07 14.98 0.59
C ARG A 71 10.69 14.54 1.04
N ASN A 72 9.67 14.74 0.22
CA ASN A 72 8.31 14.34 0.51
C ASN A 72 8.16 12.82 0.60
N ILE A 73 8.76 12.08 -0.32
CA ILE A 73 8.77 10.61 -0.31
C ILE A 73 9.36 10.10 1.00
N ARG A 74 10.52 10.60 1.39
CA ARG A 74 11.20 10.18 2.62
C ARG A 74 10.39 10.51 3.87
N ARG A 75 9.77 11.67 3.90
CA ARG A 75 8.91 12.09 5.02
C ARG A 75 7.69 11.18 5.16
N ILE A 76 7.02 10.88 4.05
CA ILE A 76 5.85 10.00 4.03
C ILE A 76 6.24 8.59 4.48
N ASP A 77 7.36 8.08 4.00
CA ASP A 77 7.83 6.73 4.37
C ASP A 77 8.15 6.64 5.86
N ARG A 78 8.80 7.66 6.42
CA ARG A 78 9.07 7.71 7.86
C ARG A 78 7.79 7.71 8.67
N ASN A 79 6.80 8.49 8.27
CA ASN A 79 5.52 8.57 8.96
C ASN A 79 4.76 7.24 8.90
N ARG A 80 4.75 6.59 7.74
CA ARG A 80 4.14 5.27 7.56
C ARG A 80 4.78 4.22 8.46
N ARG A 81 6.10 4.19 8.47
CA ARG A 81 6.87 3.26 9.31
C ARG A 81 6.56 3.48 10.79
N ARG A 82 6.58 4.72 11.23
CA ARG A 82 6.31 5.09 12.62
C ARG A 82 4.92 4.66 13.07
N ILE A 83 3.91 4.95 12.27
CA ILE A 83 2.52 4.58 12.58
C ILE A 83 2.39 3.06 12.65
N ARG A 84 2.97 2.34 11.69
CA ARG A 84 2.90 0.88 11.69
C ARG A 84 3.62 0.26 12.89
N GLU A 85 4.75 0.77 13.29
CA GLU A 85 5.46 0.33 14.49
C GLU A 85 4.64 0.55 15.76
N ILE A 86 3.94 1.68 15.85
CA ILE A 86 3.02 1.96 16.96
C ILE A 86 1.86 0.95 16.98
N LEU A 87 1.26 0.67 15.82
CA LEU A 87 0.11 -0.24 15.71
C LEU A 87 0.48 -1.71 15.97
N THR A 88 1.65 -2.14 15.53
CA THR A 88 2.07 -3.55 15.60
C THR A 88 2.96 -3.85 16.79
N GLY A 89 3.61 -2.85 17.37
CA GLY A 89 4.63 -3.03 18.39
C GLY A 89 5.91 -3.69 17.87
N LYS A 90 6.07 -3.79 16.55
CA LYS A 90 7.20 -4.44 15.89
C LYS A 90 7.92 -3.50 14.94
N SER A 91 9.18 -3.80 14.65
CA SER A 91 9.94 -3.09 13.62
C SER A 91 9.29 -3.25 12.26
N SER A 92 9.26 -2.16 11.51
CA SER A 92 8.82 -2.16 10.11
C SER A 92 9.81 -2.94 9.24
N GLY A 93 9.31 -3.59 8.19
CA GLY A 93 10.16 -4.29 7.21
C GLY A 93 10.15 -5.81 7.33
N ASP A 94 9.36 -6.38 8.23
CA ASP A 94 9.18 -7.83 8.28
C ASP A 94 8.28 -8.28 7.12
N GLY A 95 8.88 -8.96 6.14
CA GLY A 95 8.16 -9.48 4.97
C GLY A 95 7.10 -10.53 5.30
N SER A 96 7.21 -11.19 6.46
CA SER A 96 6.23 -12.17 6.91
C SER A 96 4.89 -11.55 7.33
N ALA A 97 4.84 -10.23 7.47
CA ALA A 97 3.60 -9.51 7.76
C ALA A 97 2.61 -9.49 6.60
N PHE A 98 3.04 -9.85 5.39
CA PHE A 98 2.22 -9.83 4.18
C PHE A 98 2.20 -11.21 3.52
N ASP A 99 1.10 -11.49 2.82
CA ASP A 99 0.96 -12.74 2.06
C ASP A 99 1.67 -12.67 0.71
N LEU A 100 1.79 -11.47 0.17
CA LEU A 100 2.51 -11.19 -1.06
C LEU A 100 3.17 -9.82 -0.98
N THR A 101 4.45 -9.77 -1.29
CA THR A 101 5.19 -8.51 -1.46
C THR A 101 5.69 -8.43 -2.89
N VAL A 102 5.35 -7.35 -3.59
CA VAL A 102 5.76 -7.15 -4.98
C VAL A 102 6.53 -5.85 -5.13
N ASN A 103 7.60 -5.90 -5.92
CA ASN A 103 8.33 -4.72 -6.34
C ASN A 103 7.82 -4.32 -7.72
N ALA A 104 7.12 -3.18 -7.78
CA ALA A 104 6.50 -2.69 -9.02
C ALA A 104 7.48 -2.03 -9.98
N SER A 105 8.75 -1.86 -9.58
CA SER A 105 9.77 -1.24 -10.42
C SER A 105 9.97 -2.02 -11.71
N GLY A 106 9.93 -1.34 -12.84
CA GLY A 106 10.14 -1.95 -14.15
C GLY A 106 8.97 -2.75 -14.71
N TRP A 107 7.88 -2.86 -13.97
CA TRP A 107 6.67 -3.54 -14.44
C TRP A 107 5.73 -2.58 -15.16
N GLU A 108 5.09 -3.08 -16.20
CA GLU A 108 3.88 -2.46 -16.72
C GLU A 108 2.75 -2.73 -15.72
N ILE A 109 2.03 -1.67 -15.30
CA ILE A 109 1.10 -1.74 -14.17
C ILE A 109 -0.02 -2.76 -14.38
N ARG A 110 -0.58 -2.85 -15.58
CA ARG A 110 -1.67 -3.78 -15.88
C ARG A 110 -1.22 -5.23 -15.82
N ASN A 111 -0.01 -5.51 -16.28
CA ASN A 111 0.56 -6.86 -16.21
C ASN A 111 0.80 -7.26 -14.74
N LEU A 112 1.34 -6.36 -13.95
CA LEU A 112 1.54 -6.61 -12.54
C LEU A 112 0.20 -6.84 -11.82
N ALA A 113 -0.80 -6.00 -12.09
CA ALA A 113 -2.13 -6.14 -11.51
C ALA A 113 -2.75 -7.50 -11.85
N GLN A 114 -2.59 -7.96 -13.09
CA GLN A 114 -3.09 -9.28 -13.51
C GLN A 114 -2.37 -10.41 -12.76
N ALA A 115 -1.07 -10.33 -12.59
CA ALA A 115 -0.29 -11.31 -11.85
C ALA A 115 -0.73 -11.38 -10.37
N VAL A 116 -0.96 -10.23 -9.74
CA VAL A 116 -1.45 -10.16 -8.37
C VAL A 116 -2.86 -10.74 -8.26
N ALA A 117 -3.73 -10.43 -9.22
CA ALA A 117 -5.09 -10.99 -9.26
C ALA A 117 -5.06 -12.52 -9.39
N ASP A 118 -4.22 -13.06 -10.26
CA ASP A 118 -4.07 -14.50 -10.45
C ASP A 118 -3.56 -15.17 -9.17
N PHE A 119 -2.61 -14.55 -8.49
CA PHE A 119 -2.12 -15.03 -7.21
C PHE A 119 -3.23 -15.05 -6.16
N SER A 120 -4.01 -13.97 -6.08
CA SER A 120 -5.11 -13.86 -5.11
C SER A 120 -6.19 -14.92 -5.33
N CYS A 121 -6.50 -15.24 -6.59
CA CYS A 121 -7.46 -16.30 -6.91
C CYS A 121 -6.98 -17.65 -6.38
N ARG A 122 -5.71 -17.97 -6.53
CA ARG A 122 -5.12 -19.19 -6.00
C ARG A 122 -5.12 -19.21 -4.48
N TRP A 123 -4.76 -18.09 -3.87
CA TRP A 123 -4.72 -17.97 -2.41
C TRP A 123 -6.10 -18.21 -1.79
N PHE A 124 -7.14 -17.61 -2.32
CA PHE A 124 -8.52 -17.84 -1.85
C PHE A 124 -9.03 -19.23 -2.19
N GLY A 125 -8.70 -19.77 -3.34
CA GLY A 125 -9.07 -21.13 -3.73
C GLY A 125 -8.44 -22.20 -2.85
N GLU A 126 -7.19 -22.02 -2.44
CA GLU A 126 -6.49 -22.92 -1.51
C GLU A 126 -7.01 -22.82 -0.08
N ALA A 127 -7.61 -21.69 0.29
CA ALA A 127 -8.18 -21.46 1.62
C ALA A 127 -9.56 -22.13 1.80
N GLU A 128 -10.20 -22.52 0.70
CA GLU A 128 -11.46 -23.26 0.72
C GLU A 128 -11.20 -24.75 0.98
#